data_8f0e3c9ef94a05d334a010aeefeb53e1
#
_entry.id   8f0e3c9ef94a05d334a010aeefeb53e1
#
_cell.length_a   1.000
_cell.length_b   1.000
_cell.length_c   1.000
_cell.angle_alpha   90.00
_cell.angle_beta   90.00
_cell.angle_gamma   90.00
#
_symmetry.space_group_name_H-M   'P 1'
#
loop_
_entity.id
_entity.type
_entity.pdbx_description
1 polymer ?
#
loop_
_entity_poly.entity_id
_entity_poly.type
_entity_poly.pdbx_seq_one_letter_code
_entity_poly.pdbx_strand_id
1 'polypeptide(L)'
;MSDEIKCGIVRDLLPLYVDGLTSEITKDAVENHINNCEECKESLELMMAKESENKCEQKEVDYLKKIKKRNSRKMFIGIFTAVILITGIFVWRVFIHGFMANPSGIDYKVLINGKNLVLNGNLLNSGEGYSHIKMTKNQGVINLKVYTAPTNLFRKSANFKDTFELSDDIKTVYLGDFIIYENGHIIPKRVAEVYNAKTPYIGDISKALEVTQALGVNRSLGNFTSELQTFTEPYKWQLNFNANTLDDIKKLEHETFAYSCIMLATIDNLGEVSWNYNIGGEYNISTVTAEIASNFAGKDIKKCATSSDELKKLMVKLGMYR
;
A
#
# COMPACT_ATOMS: atom_id res chain seq x y z
N MET A 1 29.91 64.96 74.69
CA MET A 1 28.63 65.32 74.05
C MET A 1 28.43 64.27 72.93
N SER A 2 27.58 63.32 73.20
CA SER A 2 27.17 62.32 72.17
C SER A 2 26.19 63.03 71.24
N ASP A 3 26.55 63.25 69.96
CA ASP A 3 25.62 63.68 68.96
C ASP A 3 24.59 62.60 68.74
N GLU A 4 23.48 62.68 69.45
CA GLU A 4 22.32 61.77 69.24
C GLU A 4 21.68 62.14 67.92
N ILE A 5 21.78 61.22 66.97
CA ILE A 5 21.12 61.33 65.66
C ILE A 5 19.61 61.35 65.85
N LYS A 6 18.90 62.27 65.16
CA LYS A 6 17.42 62.36 65.23
C LYS A 6 16.76 61.20 64.53
N CYS A 7 15.61 60.66 65.04
CA CYS A 7 14.88 59.58 64.48
C CYS A 7 14.58 59.73 62.98
N GLY A 8 14.32 60.93 62.48
CA GLY A 8 14.08 61.11 61.01
C GLY A 8 15.31 60.73 60.16
N ILE A 9 16.51 61.07 60.60
CA ILE A 9 17.76 60.74 59.90
C ILE A 9 18.01 59.26 59.95
N VAL A 10 17.73 58.62 61.11
CA VAL A 10 17.86 57.16 61.25
C VAL A 10 16.90 56.40 60.31
N ARG A 11 15.65 56.83 60.23
CA ARG A 11 14.66 56.24 59.30
C ARG A 11 15.07 56.34 57.84
N ASP A 12 15.68 57.48 57.42
CA ASP A 12 16.21 57.66 56.04
C ASP A 12 17.40 56.70 55.78
N LEU A 13 18.18 56.38 56.80
CA LEU A 13 19.37 55.52 56.71
C LEU A 13 19.02 54.00 56.84
N LEU A 14 17.86 53.63 57.44
CA LEU A 14 17.47 52.24 57.65
C LEU A 14 17.50 51.38 56.36
N PRO A 15 17.02 51.85 55.18
CA PRO A 15 17.13 51.06 53.95
C PRO A 15 18.58 50.75 53.57
N LEU A 16 19.47 51.74 53.66
CA LEU A 16 20.88 51.56 53.37
C LEU A 16 21.60 50.67 54.39
N TYR A 17 21.15 50.74 55.66
CA TYR A 17 21.66 49.88 56.73
C TYR A 17 21.27 48.42 56.50
N VAL A 18 20.01 48.12 56.13
CA VAL A 18 19.50 46.79 55.84
C VAL A 18 20.24 46.19 54.62
N ASP A 19 20.47 46.99 53.60
CA ASP A 19 21.21 46.59 52.40
C ASP A 19 22.75 46.48 52.60
N GLY A 20 23.25 46.83 53.80
CA GLY A 20 24.68 46.78 54.12
C GLY A 20 25.54 47.81 53.38
N LEU A 21 24.92 48.93 52.93
CA LEU A 21 25.57 49.96 52.13
C LEU A 21 26.01 51.18 52.96
N THR A 22 25.91 51.13 54.28
CA THR A 22 26.35 52.17 55.20
C THR A 22 27.85 52.05 55.51
N SER A 23 28.53 53.23 55.74
CA SER A 23 29.87 53.17 56.26
C SER A 23 29.90 52.74 57.72
N GLU A 24 31.04 52.22 58.23
CA GLU A 24 31.18 51.75 59.61
C GLU A 24 30.76 52.83 60.66
N ILE A 25 31.11 54.14 60.44
CA ILE A 25 30.75 55.22 61.33
C ILE A 25 29.24 55.45 61.34
N THR A 26 28.59 55.35 60.18
CA THR A 26 27.11 55.45 60.04
C THR A 26 26.40 54.30 60.65
N LYS A 27 26.93 53.08 60.50
CA LYS A 27 26.43 51.85 61.04
C LYS A 27 26.41 51.91 62.57
N ASP A 28 27.54 52.29 63.19
CA ASP A 28 27.65 52.42 64.63
C ASP A 28 26.69 53.48 65.20
N ALA A 29 26.52 54.61 64.51
CA ALA A 29 25.58 55.61 64.89
C ALA A 29 24.11 55.18 64.81
N VAL A 30 23.72 54.44 63.77
CA VAL A 30 22.39 53.85 63.58
C VAL A 30 22.15 52.78 64.63
N GLU A 31 23.09 51.90 64.90
CA GLU A 31 22.96 50.83 65.93
C GLU A 31 22.80 51.42 67.35
N ASN A 32 23.60 52.44 67.67
CA ASN A 32 23.46 53.13 68.95
C ASN A 32 22.06 53.78 69.11
N HIS A 33 21.52 54.35 68.07
CA HIS A 33 20.20 54.98 68.11
C HIS A 33 19.07 53.92 68.27
N ILE A 34 19.14 52.82 67.47
CA ILE A 34 18.17 51.73 67.50
C ILE A 34 18.12 51.05 68.86
N ASN A 35 19.25 50.90 69.49
CA ASN A 35 19.33 50.32 70.88
C ASN A 35 18.62 51.17 71.91
N ASN A 36 18.45 52.51 71.66
CA ASN A 36 17.82 53.44 72.58
C ASN A 36 16.46 53.99 72.10
N CYS A 37 15.97 53.60 70.91
CA CYS A 37 14.71 54.09 70.34
C CYS A 37 13.85 52.91 69.79
N GLU A 38 12.77 52.62 70.53
CA GLU A 38 11.85 51.51 70.23
C GLU A 38 11.17 51.70 68.87
N GLU A 39 10.73 52.92 68.50
CA GLU A 39 10.10 53.18 67.19
C GLU A 39 11.01 52.91 65.99
N CYS A 40 12.31 53.26 66.11
CA CYS A 40 13.27 53.00 65.00
C CYS A 40 13.63 51.53 64.94
N LYS A 41 13.63 50.83 66.05
CA LYS A 41 13.82 49.36 66.15
C LYS A 41 12.68 48.64 65.46
N GLU A 42 11.42 48.99 65.78
CA GLU A 42 10.23 48.41 65.12
C GLU A 42 10.23 48.65 63.60
N SER A 43 10.63 49.85 63.19
CA SER A 43 10.77 50.17 61.73
C SER A 43 11.81 49.30 61.06
N LEU A 44 12.93 48.99 61.70
CA LEU A 44 13.95 48.07 61.18
C LEU A 44 13.41 46.64 61.06
N GLU A 45 12.72 46.13 62.10
CA GLU A 45 12.15 44.79 62.11
C GLU A 45 11.13 44.59 60.98
N LEU A 46 10.27 45.58 60.71
CA LEU A 46 9.31 45.60 59.60
C LEU A 46 9.99 45.57 58.23
N MET A 47 11.12 46.31 58.06
CA MET A 47 11.88 46.26 56.82
C MET A 47 12.57 44.93 56.58
N MET A 48 13.15 44.31 57.61
CA MET A 48 13.78 43.01 57.55
C MET A 48 12.78 41.90 57.25
N ALA A 49 11.55 41.98 57.83
CA ALA A 49 10.46 41.01 57.56
C ALA A 49 10.04 41.06 56.07
N LYS A 50 9.85 42.26 55.47
CA LYS A 50 9.53 42.42 54.03
C LYS A 50 10.60 41.87 53.12
N GLU A 51 11.89 42.07 53.48
CA GLU A 51 12.98 41.53 52.68
C GLU A 51 13.05 40.01 52.72
N SER A 52 12.72 39.39 53.85
CA SER A 52 12.65 37.94 53.97
C SER A 52 11.51 37.32 53.14
N GLU A 53 10.32 37.99 53.08
CA GLU A 53 9.20 37.57 52.23
C GLU A 53 9.59 37.62 50.73
N ASN A 54 10.22 38.68 50.25
CA ASN A 54 10.69 38.82 48.88
C ASN A 54 11.72 37.76 48.48
N LYS A 55 12.62 37.38 49.40
CA LYS A 55 13.56 36.27 49.16
C LYS A 55 12.89 34.91 49.12
N CYS A 56 11.77 34.73 49.87
CA CYS A 56 11.01 33.50 49.84
C CYS A 56 10.25 33.35 48.52
N GLU A 57 9.57 34.39 48.01
CA GLU A 57 8.89 34.38 46.70
C GLU A 57 9.84 34.09 45.52
N GLN A 58 11.04 34.68 45.52
CA GLN A 58 12.03 34.40 44.49
C GLN A 58 12.47 32.93 44.45
N LYS A 59 12.65 32.31 45.61
CA LYS A 59 12.97 30.86 45.70
C LYS A 59 11.83 29.97 45.19
N GLU A 60 10.59 30.30 45.45
CA GLU A 60 9.42 29.56 44.96
C GLU A 60 9.27 29.68 43.43
N VAL A 61 9.47 30.88 42.86
CA VAL A 61 9.43 31.09 41.40
C VAL A 61 10.54 30.31 40.69
N ASP A 62 11.72 30.23 41.25
CA ASP A 62 12.83 29.44 40.66
C ASP A 62 12.61 27.94 40.78
N TYR A 63 11.97 27.47 41.85
CA TYR A 63 11.56 26.06 41.98
C TYR A 63 10.51 25.68 40.96
N LEU A 64 9.48 26.49 40.75
CA LEU A 64 8.47 26.27 39.70
C LEU A 64 9.04 26.28 38.32
N LYS A 65 9.96 27.16 37.97
CA LYS A 65 10.69 27.17 36.71
C LYS A 65 11.50 25.89 36.50
N LYS A 66 12.14 25.38 37.53
CA LYS A 66 12.92 24.13 37.51
C LYS A 66 12.04 22.91 37.28
N ILE A 67 10.85 22.86 37.92
CA ILE A 67 9.86 21.79 37.69
C ILE A 67 9.33 21.85 36.26
N LYS A 68 8.93 23.04 35.77
CA LYS A 68 8.43 23.23 34.41
C LYS A 68 9.47 22.79 33.37
N LYS A 69 10.74 23.13 33.54
CA LYS A 69 11.84 22.72 32.65
C LYS A 69 12.08 21.19 32.69
N ARG A 70 11.96 20.56 33.86
CA ARG A 70 12.09 19.10 34.00
C ARG A 70 10.93 18.35 33.35
N ASN A 71 9.71 18.83 33.53
CA ASN A 71 8.52 18.22 32.91
C ASN A 71 8.53 18.41 31.39
N SER A 72 8.92 19.61 30.91
CA SER A 72 9.10 19.88 29.50
C SER A 72 10.13 18.91 28.86
N ARG A 73 11.29 18.70 29.50
CA ARG A 73 12.29 17.72 29.01
C ARG A 73 11.72 16.30 28.92
N LYS A 74 10.98 15.85 29.94
CA LYS A 74 10.33 14.53 29.93
C LYS A 74 9.31 14.42 28.80
N MET A 75 8.53 15.47 28.57
CA MET A 75 7.56 15.54 27.47
C MET A 75 8.28 15.51 26.12
N PHE A 76 9.37 16.26 25.91
CA PHE A 76 10.15 16.20 24.69
C PHE A 76 10.77 14.83 24.44
N ILE A 77 11.29 14.17 25.48
CA ILE A 77 11.82 12.79 25.36
C ILE A 77 10.70 11.85 24.97
N GLY A 78 9.51 11.95 25.59
CA GLY A 78 8.34 11.14 25.25
C GLY A 78 7.88 11.33 23.80
N ILE A 79 7.81 12.58 23.31
CA ILE A 79 7.46 12.87 21.93
C ILE A 79 8.54 12.32 20.98
N PHE A 80 9.81 12.52 21.28
CA PHE A 80 10.92 12.06 20.45
C PHE A 80 10.95 10.53 20.34
N THR A 81 10.75 9.82 21.45
CA THR A 81 10.66 8.35 21.42
C THR A 81 9.44 7.86 20.65
N ALA A 82 8.28 8.53 20.76
CA ALA A 82 7.09 8.21 19.98
C ALA A 82 7.34 8.40 18.48
N VAL A 83 7.99 9.50 18.08
CA VAL A 83 8.35 9.76 16.68
C VAL A 83 9.29 8.67 16.14
N ILE A 84 10.32 8.27 16.90
CA ILE A 84 11.24 7.20 16.49
C ILE A 84 10.47 5.88 16.30
N LEU A 85 9.58 5.52 17.22
CA LEU A 85 8.78 4.29 17.13
C LEU A 85 7.85 4.31 15.90
N ILE A 86 7.14 5.42 15.68
CA ILE A 86 6.25 5.58 14.52
C ILE A 86 7.07 5.49 13.22
N THR A 87 8.20 6.19 13.14
CA THR A 87 9.09 6.16 11.99
C THR A 87 9.65 4.75 11.77
N GLY A 88 10.05 4.06 12.84
CA GLY A 88 10.54 2.67 12.79
C GLY A 88 9.47 1.71 12.26
N ILE A 89 8.23 1.80 12.75
CA ILE A 89 7.09 1.01 12.26
C ILE A 89 6.81 1.32 10.79
N PHE A 90 6.83 2.60 10.40
CA PHE A 90 6.62 3.02 9.01
C PHE A 90 7.70 2.44 8.08
N VAL A 91 8.97 2.58 8.44
CA VAL A 91 10.10 2.03 7.67
C VAL A 91 9.98 0.51 7.57
N TRP A 92 9.69 -0.18 8.67
CA TRP A 92 9.49 -1.62 8.67
C TRP A 92 8.32 -2.02 7.74
N ARG A 93 7.18 -1.32 7.82
CA ARG A 93 5.99 -1.61 7.01
C ARG A 93 6.23 -1.41 5.53
N VAL A 94 6.91 -0.32 5.14
CA VAL A 94 7.14 0.04 3.73
C VAL A 94 8.30 -0.74 3.13
N PHE A 95 9.46 -0.82 3.82
CA PHE A 95 10.69 -1.34 3.23
C PHE A 95 11.01 -2.79 3.61
N ILE A 96 10.38 -3.33 4.66
CA ILE A 96 10.65 -4.71 5.11
C ILE A 96 9.43 -5.60 4.84
N HIS A 97 8.27 -5.30 5.39
CA HIS A 97 7.05 -6.09 5.15
C HIS A 97 6.58 -5.92 3.70
N GLY A 98 6.47 -4.69 3.23
CA GLY A 98 6.03 -4.38 1.87
C GLY A 98 4.51 -4.44 1.68
N PHE A 99 4.10 -4.47 0.42
CA PHE A 99 2.71 -4.47 -0.03
C PHE A 99 2.43 -5.73 -0.85
N MET A 100 1.16 -6.13 -0.92
CA MET A 100 0.76 -7.26 -1.76
C MET A 100 0.91 -6.86 -3.23
N ALA A 101 1.65 -7.68 -3.97
CA ALA A 101 1.82 -7.51 -5.41
C ALA A 101 0.55 -7.87 -6.17
N ASN A 102 0.27 -7.15 -7.25
CA ASN A 102 -0.75 -7.58 -8.20
C ASN A 102 -0.22 -8.79 -9.00
N PRO A 103 -0.93 -9.92 -9.04
CA PRO A 103 -0.50 -11.10 -9.79
C PRO A 103 -0.20 -10.84 -11.26
N SER A 104 -0.91 -9.92 -11.92
CA SER A 104 -0.64 -9.51 -13.31
C SER A 104 0.75 -8.90 -13.48
N GLY A 105 1.28 -8.24 -12.45
CA GLY A 105 2.64 -7.67 -12.41
C GLY A 105 3.74 -8.68 -12.12
N ILE A 106 3.43 -9.98 -12.08
CA ILE A 106 4.39 -11.06 -11.82
C ILE A 106 4.45 -11.94 -13.07
N ASP A 107 5.63 -12.06 -13.66
CA ASP A 107 5.87 -13.15 -14.61
C ASP A 107 6.26 -14.40 -13.82
N TYR A 108 5.50 -15.49 -13.97
CA TYR A 108 5.72 -16.68 -13.17
C TYR A 108 5.63 -17.97 -13.99
N LYS A 109 6.35 -18.98 -13.49
CA LYS A 109 6.26 -20.38 -13.95
C LYS A 109 6.05 -21.28 -12.76
N VAL A 110 5.11 -22.20 -12.91
CA VAL A 110 4.80 -23.24 -11.94
C VAL A 110 5.33 -24.57 -12.45
N LEU A 111 5.99 -25.31 -11.57
CA LEU A 111 6.45 -26.68 -11.84
C LEU A 111 6.00 -27.57 -10.71
N ILE A 112 5.71 -28.84 -11.00
CA ILE A 112 5.45 -29.86 -9.99
C ILE A 112 6.65 -30.81 -9.98
N ASN A 113 7.20 -31.00 -8.79
CA ASN A 113 8.31 -31.92 -8.54
C ASN A 113 7.92 -32.85 -7.38
N GLY A 114 7.44 -34.05 -7.72
CA GLY A 114 6.83 -34.94 -6.77
C GLY A 114 5.58 -34.33 -6.13
N LYS A 115 5.58 -34.21 -4.80
CA LYS A 115 4.51 -33.53 -4.03
C LYS A 115 4.73 -32.03 -3.84
N ASN A 116 5.73 -31.46 -4.50
CA ASN A 116 6.06 -30.04 -4.32
C ASN A 116 5.65 -29.20 -5.53
N LEU A 117 4.93 -28.13 -5.29
CA LEU A 117 4.71 -27.05 -6.23
C LEU A 117 5.84 -26.04 -6.09
N VAL A 118 6.59 -25.85 -7.16
CA VAL A 118 7.70 -24.87 -7.24
C VAL A 118 7.20 -23.68 -8.04
N LEU A 119 7.14 -22.52 -7.41
CA LEU A 119 6.79 -21.24 -8.01
C LEU A 119 8.07 -20.43 -8.24
N ASN A 120 8.40 -20.22 -9.51
CA ASN A 120 9.44 -19.27 -9.91
C ASN A 120 8.77 -18.02 -10.43
N GLY A 121 9.13 -16.86 -9.91
CA GLY A 121 8.55 -15.59 -10.31
C GLY A 121 9.58 -14.51 -10.54
N ASN A 122 9.21 -13.54 -11.38
CA ASN A 122 9.94 -12.30 -11.61
C ASN A 122 8.96 -11.13 -11.60
N LEU A 123 9.24 -10.10 -10.78
CA LEU A 123 8.45 -8.89 -10.73
C LEU A 123 8.70 -8.05 -11.98
N LEU A 124 7.63 -7.62 -12.66
CA LEU A 124 7.73 -6.81 -13.88
C LEU A 124 8.03 -5.34 -13.58
N ASN A 125 7.78 -4.89 -12.34
CA ASN A 125 8.10 -3.53 -11.90
C ASN A 125 9.54 -3.46 -11.38
N SER A 126 10.41 -2.76 -12.08
CA SER A 126 11.83 -2.60 -11.71
C SER A 126 12.08 -1.81 -10.42
N GLY A 127 11.09 -1.03 -9.96
CA GLY A 127 11.14 -0.30 -8.69
C GLY A 127 10.85 -1.17 -7.46
N GLU A 128 10.45 -2.43 -7.66
CA GLU A 128 10.05 -3.34 -6.59
C GLU A 128 10.99 -4.54 -6.48
N GLY A 129 11.29 -4.92 -5.24
CA GLY A 129 12.00 -6.15 -4.89
C GLY A 129 11.09 -7.14 -4.17
N TYR A 130 11.32 -8.42 -4.38
CA TYR A 130 10.61 -9.49 -3.67
C TYR A 130 10.85 -9.39 -2.16
N SER A 131 9.78 -9.48 -1.38
CA SER A 131 9.83 -9.51 0.09
C SER A 131 9.63 -10.92 0.63
N HIS A 132 8.45 -11.46 0.48
CA HIS A 132 8.09 -12.80 0.95
C HIS A 132 6.79 -13.27 0.29
N ILE A 133 6.48 -14.56 0.42
CA ILE A 133 5.16 -15.12 0.10
C ILE A 133 4.47 -15.50 1.42
N LYS A 134 3.22 -15.05 1.55
CA LYS A 134 2.33 -15.52 2.61
C LYS A 134 1.44 -16.62 2.05
N MET A 135 1.55 -17.81 2.64
CA MET A 135 0.70 -18.95 2.32
C MET A 135 -0.40 -19.10 3.38
N THR A 136 -1.61 -19.34 2.92
CA THR A 136 -2.73 -19.76 3.78
C THR A 136 -3.36 -20.99 3.17
N LYS A 137 -3.64 -22.02 4.00
CA LYS A 137 -4.29 -23.27 3.60
C LYS A 137 -5.64 -23.39 4.30
N ASN A 138 -6.69 -23.66 3.53
CA ASN A 138 -8.03 -23.91 4.04
C ASN A 138 -8.80 -24.87 3.13
N GLN A 139 -9.38 -25.93 3.68
CA GLN A 139 -10.30 -26.87 3.00
C GLN A 139 -9.86 -27.31 1.59
N GLY A 140 -8.60 -27.72 1.43
CA GLY A 140 -8.08 -28.17 0.14
C GLY A 140 -7.69 -27.06 -0.83
N VAL A 141 -7.66 -25.81 -0.38
CA VAL A 141 -7.25 -24.64 -1.14
C VAL A 141 -6.02 -24.00 -0.50
N ILE A 142 -5.01 -23.71 -1.31
CA ILE A 142 -3.85 -22.89 -0.93
C ILE A 142 -3.98 -21.52 -1.58
N ASN A 143 -3.84 -20.46 -0.79
CA ASN A 143 -3.75 -19.10 -1.29
C ASN A 143 -2.34 -18.55 -1.03
N LEU A 144 -1.65 -18.18 -2.10
CA LEU A 144 -0.33 -17.57 -2.10
C LEU A 144 -0.47 -16.07 -2.38
N LYS A 145 0.08 -15.24 -1.50
CA LYS A 145 0.14 -13.79 -1.66
C LYS A 145 1.60 -13.35 -1.67
N VAL A 146 2.06 -12.84 -2.79
CA VAL A 146 3.40 -12.28 -2.95
C VAL A 146 3.41 -10.87 -2.38
N TYR A 147 4.43 -10.57 -1.59
CA TYR A 147 4.67 -9.24 -1.06
C TYR A 147 5.93 -8.65 -1.66
N THR A 148 5.86 -7.38 -2.03
CA THR A 148 6.94 -6.60 -2.63
C THR A 148 7.20 -5.35 -1.81
N ALA A 149 8.43 -4.87 -1.83
CA ALA A 149 8.81 -3.62 -1.21
C ALA A 149 9.68 -2.82 -2.19
N PRO A 150 9.78 -1.49 -2.05
CA PRO A 150 10.68 -0.69 -2.87
C PRO A 150 12.11 -1.24 -2.85
N THR A 151 12.77 -1.26 -4.01
CA THR A 151 14.17 -1.68 -4.10
C THR A 151 15.05 -0.80 -3.22
N ASN A 152 15.94 -1.42 -2.46
CA ASN A 152 16.86 -0.74 -1.56
C ASN A 152 18.18 -1.50 -1.47
N LEU A 153 19.12 -1.03 -0.64
CA LEU A 153 20.45 -1.66 -0.46
C LEU A 153 20.39 -3.14 -0.06
N PHE A 154 19.32 -3.57 0.61
CA PHE A 154 19.13 -4.93 1.11
C PHE A 154 18.28 -5.80 0.19
N ARG A 155 17.53 -5.22 -0.74
CA ARG A 155 16.57 -5.90 -1.63
C ARG A 155 16.68 -5.37 -3.04
N LYS A 156 17.42 -6.10 -3.88
CA LYS A 156 17.64 -5.77 -5.29
C LYS A 156 17.03 -6.79 -6.24
N SER A 157 16.64 -7.98 -5.75
CA SER A 157 16.13 -9.05 -6.60
C SER A 157 14.64 -8.90 -6.85
N ALA A 158 14.26 -8.83 -8.11
CA ALA A 158 12.89 -9.01 -8.56
C ALA A 158 12.52 -10.49 -8.72
N ASN A 159 13.53 -11.38 -8.83
CA ASN A 159 13.33 -12.81 -8.99
C ASN A 159 13.15 -13.50 -7.64
N PHE A 160 12.25 -14.46 -7.60
CA PHE A 160 12.03 -15.31 -6.44
C PHE A 160 11.74 -16.76 -6.85
N LYS A 161 12.01 -17.67 -5.94
CA LYS A 161 11.68 -19.10 -6.07
C LYS A 161 11.27 -19.63 -4.71
N ASP A 162 10.05 -20.13 -4.64
CA ASP A 162 9.49 -20.72 -3.44
C ASP A 162 8.90 -22.09 -3.75
N THR A 163 8.88 -22.97 -2.74
CA THR A 163 8.40 -24.35 -2.88
C THR A 163 7.34 -24.62 -1.81
N PHE A 164 6.22 -25.17 -2.24
CA PHE A 164 5.06 -25.44 -1.40
C PHE A 164 4.70 -26.91 -1.50
N GLU A 165 4.51 -27.58 -0.37
CA GLU A 165 4.08 -28.96 -0.34
C GLU A 165 2.59 -29.06 -0.68
N LEU A 166 2.27 -29.90 -1.68
CA LEU A 166 0.91 -30.28 -2.06
C LEU A 166 0.56 -31.58 -1.34
N SER A 167 -0.17 -31.49 -0.25
CA SER A 167 -0.80 -32.67 0.35
C SER A 167 -1.95 -33.18 -0.53
N ASP A 168 -2.28 -34.44 -0.42
CA ASP A 168 -3.25 -35.15 -1.32
C ASP A 168 -4.68 -34.54 -1.28
N ASP A 169 -5.00 -33.75 -0.27
CA ASP A 169 -6.26 -33.01 -0.12
C ASP A 169 -6.32 -31.70 -0.93
N ILE A 170 -5.18 -31.21 -1.45
CA ILE A 170 -5.14 -29.94 -2.17
C ILE A 170 -5.69 -30.08 -3.58
N LYS A 171 -6.76 -29.34 -3.85
CA LYS A 171 -7.42 -29.28 -5.16
C LYS A 171 -7.06 -28.03 -5.95
N THR A 172 -6.83 -26.92 -5.27
CA THR A 172 -6.62 -25.63 -5.95
C THR A 172 -5.55 -24.81 -5.25
N VAL A 173 -4.68 -24.16 -6.04
CA VAL A 173 -3.71 -23.19 -5.54
C VAL A 173 -3.92 -21.86 -6.29
N TYR A 174 -4.08 -20.81 -5.53
CA TYR A 174 -4.19 -19.44 -6.02
C TYR A 174 -2.88 -18.67 -5.81
N LEU A 175 -2.54 -17.82 -6.78
CA LEU A 175 -1.56 -16.75 -6.65
C LEU A 175 -2.32 -15.41 -6.73
N GLY A 176 -2.60 -14.79 -5.59
CA GLY A 176 -3.59 -13.74 -5.50
C GLY A 176 -4.95 -14.23 -5.97
N ASP A 177 -5.47 -13.65 -7.05
CA ASP A 177 -6.77 -14.04 -7.64
C ASP A 177 -6.63 -15.06 -8.78
N PHE A 178 -5.40 -15.39 -9.20
CA PHE A 178 -5.15 -16.32 -10.30
C PHE A 178 -5.04 -17.74 -9.83
N ILE A 179 -5.80 -18.67 -10.46
CA ILE A 179 -5.63 -20.11 -10.26
C ILE A 179 -4.36 -20.55 -10.99
N ILE A 180 -3.38 -21.08 -10.26
CA ILE A 180 -2.12 -21.55 -10.83
C ILE A 180 -2.00 -23.08 -10.85
N TYR A 181 -2.90 -23.76 -10.10
CA TYR A 181 -3.02 -25.22 -10.05
C TYR A 181 -4.46 -25.58 -9.73
N GLU A 182 -5.02 -26.54 -10.47
CA GLU A 182 -6.38 -27.02 -10.29
C GLU A 182 -6.47 -28.52 -10.60
N ASN A 183 -7.00 -29.31 -9.66
CA ASN A 183 -7.30 -30.74 -9.81
C ASN A 183 -6.15 -31.59 -10.44
N GLY A 184 -4.92 -31.38 -10.00
CA GLY A 184 -3.76 -32.12 -10.52
C GLY A 184 -3.04 -31.43 -11.69
N HIS A 185 -3.58 -30.35 -12.24
CA HIS A 185 -3.05 -29.69 -13.43
C HIS A 185 -2.49 -28.29 -13.13
N ILE A 186 -1.32 -28.00 -13.69
CA ILE A 186 -0.77 -26.63 -13.70
C ILE A 186 -1.58 -25.77 -14.67
N ILE A 187 -1.98 -24.60 -14.22
CA ILE A 187 -2.66 -23.60 -15.03
C ILE A 187 -1.64 -22.53 -15.43
N PRO A 188 -1.33 -22.40 -16.74
CA PRO A 188 -0.41 -21.38 -17.23
C PRO A 188 -0.94 -19.97 -16.99
N LYS A 189 -0.05 -19.00 -16.81
CA LYS A 189 -0.38 -17.59 -16.51
C LYS A 189 -1.48 -17.05 -17.45
N ARG A 190 -1.32 -17.21 -18.77
CA ARG A 190 -2.27 -16.70 -19.75
C ARG A 190 -3.68 -17.32 -19.61
N VAL A 191 -3.77 -18.61 -19.27
CA VAL A 191 -5.06 -19.26 -19.00
C VAL A 191 -5.68 -18.67 -17.73
N ALA A 192 -4.87 -18.49 -16.69
CA ALA A 192 -5.32 -17.90 -15.44
C ALA A 192 -5.83 -16.47 -15.63
N GLU A 193 -5.12 -15.65 -16.40
CA GLU A 193 -5.52 -14.28 -16.75
C GLU A 193 -6.86 -14.26 -17.51
N VAL A 194 -7.02 -15.08 -18.53
CA VAL A 194 -8.26 -15.17 -19.30
C VAL A 194 -9.42 -15.71 -18.46
N TYR A 195 -9.16 -16.72 -17.63
CA TYR A 195 -10.19 -17.27 -16.74
C TYR A 195 -10.65 -16.25 -15.67
N ASN A 196 -9.73 -15.46 -15.16
CA ASN A 196 -10.03 -14.41 -14.18
C ASN A 196 -10.83 -13.24 -14.79
N ALA A 197 -10.68 -12.99 -16.10
CA ALA A 197 -11.43 -11.98 -16.82
C ALA A 197 -12.85 -12.41 -17.21
N LYS A 198 -13.25 -13.68 -16.93
CA LYS A 198 -14.59 -14.18 -17.22
C LYS A 198 -15.67 -13.25 -16.66
N THR A 199 -16.73 -13.01 -17.47
CA THR A 199 -17.85 -12.14 -17.10
C THR A 199 -19.18 -12.75 -17.51
N PRO A 200 -20.25 -12.60 -16.71
CA PRO A 200 -21.57 -13.11 -17.09
C PRO A 200 -22.26 -12.29 -18.21
N TYR A 201 -21.86 -11.03 -18.38
CA TYR A 201 -22.62 -10.11 -19.23
C TYR A 201 -21.73 -9.33 -20.20
N ILE A 202 -22.03 -9.44 -21.51
CA ILE A 202 -21.37 -8.63 -22.55
C ILE A 202 -21.70 -7.12 -22.41
N GLY A 203 -22.84 -6.78 -21.78
CA GLY A 203 -23.21 -5.40 -21.52
C GLY A 203 -22.26 -4.65 -20.58
N ASP A 204 -21.48 -5.38 -19.74
CA ASP A 204 -20.34 -4.80 -19.03
C ASP A 204 -19.12 -4.79 -19.95
N ILE A 205 -19.07 -3.80 -20.83
CA ILE A 205 -18.00 -3.69 -21.84
C ILE A 205 -16.62 -3.59 -21.20
N SER A 206 -16.48 -2.98 -20.02
CA SER A 206 -15.20 -2.87 -19.32
C SER A 206 -14.66 -4.25 -18.97
N LYS A 207 -15.52 -5.13 -18.44
CA LYS A 207 -15.18 -6.52 -18.14
C LYS A 207 -14.93 -7.36 -19.39
N ALA A 208 -15.75 -7.18 -20.42
CA ALA A 208 -15.54 -7.85 -21.70
C ALA A 208 -14.20 -7.48 -22.34
N LEU A 209 -13.78 -6.21 -22.25
CA LEU A 209 -12.48 -5.76 -22.74
C LEU A 209 -11.31 -6.36 -21.93
N GLU A 210 -11.46 -6.68 -20.65
CA GLU A 210 -10.45 -7.43 -19.89
C GLU A 210 -10.15 -8.80 -20.53
N VAL A 211 -11.17 -9.47 -21.10
CA VAL A 211 -10.97 -10.73 -21.84
C VAL A 211 -10.09 -10.52 -23.08
N THR A 212 -10.35 -9.45 -23.86
CA THR A 212 -9.51 -9.15 -25.05
C THR A 212 -8.08 -8.78 -24.68
N GLN A 213 -7.89 -8.10 -23.55
CA GLN A 213 -6.57 -7.75 -23.02
C GLN A 213 -5.81 -9.00 -22.58
N ALA A 214 -6.45 -9.91 -21.83
CA ALA A 214 -5.86 -11.17 -21.39
C ALA A 214 -5.50 -12.07 -22.59
N LEU A 215 -6.31 -12.05 -23.65
CA LEU A 215 -6.05 -12.73 -24.91
C LEU A 215 -4.94 -12.04 -25.72
N GLY A 216 -4.61 -10.79 -25.45
CA GLY A 216 -3.62 -10.02 -26.20
C GLY A 216 -4.08 -9.63 -27.60
N VAL A 217 -5.37 -9.44 -27.82
CA VAL A 217 -5.96 -9.10 -29.14
C VAL A 217 -5.31 -7.86 -29.74
N ASN A 218 -5.21 -6.77 -28.95
CA ASN A 218 -4.58 -5.53 -29.43
C ASN A 218 -3.11 -5.70 -29.82
N ARG A 219 -2.41 -6.61 -29.14
CA ARG A 219 -0.98 -6.87 -29.42
C ARG A 219 -0.80 -7.66 -30.72
N SER A 220 -1.73 -8.58 -31.00
CA SER A 220 -1.67 -9.46 -32.16
C SER A 220 -2.27 -8.82 -33.39
N LEU A 221 -3.44 -8.16 -33.26
CA LEU A 221 -4.25 -7.67 -34.38
C LEU A 221 -4.31 -6.14 -34.49
N GLY A 222 -3.78 -5.42 -33.49
CA GLY A 222 -3.81 -3.96 -33.45
C GLY A 222 -5.04 -3.39 -32.71
N ASN A 223 -5.21 -2.08 -32.77
CA ASN A 223 -6.31 -1.39 -32.11
C ASN A 223 -7.62 -1.60 -32.87
N PHE A 224 -8.70 -1.72 -32.12
CA PHE A 224 -10.06 -1.88 -32.65
C PHE A 224 -11.05 -0.96 -31.94
N THR A 225 -12.15 -0.68 -32.60
CA THR A 225 -13.38 -0.17 -31.98
C THR A 225 -14.36 -1.32 -31.83
N SER A 226 -15.32 -1.22 -30.88
CA SER A 226 -16.28 -2.28 -30.66
C SER A 226 -17.71 -1.78 -30.69
N GLU A 227 -18.61 -2.61 -31.24
CA GLU A 227 -20.05 -2.38 -31.28
C GLU A 227 -20.75 -3.56 -30.63
N LEU A 228 -21.76 -3.26 -29.81
CA LEU A 228 -22.57 -4.26 -29.12
C LEU A 228 -24.00 -4.26 -29.61
N GLN A 229 -24.54 -5.46 -29.85
CA GLN A 229 -25.97 -5.64 -30.06
C GLN A 229 -26.51 -6.50 -28.91
N THR A 230 -27.27 -5.86 -28.00
CA THR A 230 -27.81 -6.47 -26.77
C THR A 230 -29.33 -6.30 -26.63
N PHE A 231 -30.05 -5.93 -27.71
CA PHE A 231 -31.48 -5.75 -27.68
C PHE A 231 -32.27 -7.04 -27.84
N THR A 232 -31.68 -8.00 -28.60
CA THR A 232 -32.26 -9.31 -28.88
C THR A 232 -31.19 -10.38 -28.83
N GLU A 233 -31.53 -11.58 -28.32
CA GLU A 233 -30.64 -12.73 -28.40
C GLU A 233 -30.62 -13.32 -29.83
N PRO A 234 -29.48 -13.87 -30.25
CA PRO A 234 -28.19 -13.95 -29.53
C PRO A 234 -27.50 -12.59 -29.46
N TYR A 235 -26.96 -12.22 -28.29
CA TYR A 235 -26.18 -11.00 -28.12
C TYR A 235 -24.88 -11.07 -28.92
N LYS A 236 -24.51 -9.95 -29.54
CA LYS A 236 -23.41 -9.90 -30.49
C LYS A 236 -22.37 -8.85 -30.09
N TRP A 237 -21.12 -9.19 -30.35
CA TRP A 237 -20.00 -8.28 -30.17
C TRP A 237 -19.21 -8.17 -31.47
N GLN A 238 -19.20 -7.00 -32.09
CA GLN A 238 -18.43 -6.71 -33.31
C GLN A 238 -17.18 -5.92 -32.95
N LEU A 239 -16.03 -6.37 -33.46
CA LEU A 239 -14.74 -5.71 -33.31
C LEU A 239 -14.30 -5.20 -34.68
N ASN A 240 -14.10 -3.88 -34.81
CA ASN A 240 -13.76 -3.21 -36.06
C ASN A 240 -12.30 -2.79 -36.03
N PHE A 241 -11.49 -3.34 -36.93
CA PHE A 241 -10.07 -3.03 -37.08
C PHE A 241 -9.85 -2.02 -38.19
N ASN A 242 -9.08 -0.97 -37.92
CA ASN A 242 -8.76 0.09 -38.89
C ASN A 242 -7.45 -0.19 -39.67
N ALA A 243 -6.81 -1.32 -39.46
CA ALA A 243 -5.49 -1.61 -40.00
C ALA A 243 -5.56 -2.03 -41.48
N ASN A 244 -4.80 -1.35 -42.29
CA ASN A 244 -4.72 -1.57 -43.76
C ASN A 244 -3.77 -2.69 -44.19
N THR A 245 -3.12 -3.42 -43.27
CA THR A 245 -2.10 -4.42 -43.64
C THR A 245 -2.06 -5.54 -42.60
N LEU A 246 -2.79 -6.59 -42.89
CA LEU A 246 -2.55 -7.89 -42.30
C LEU A 246 -1.89 -8.74 -43.39
N ASP A 247 -0.60 -8.98 -43.25
CA ASP A 247 0.22 -9.65 -44.28
C ASP A 247 -0.11 -11.14 -44.44
N ASP A 248 -0.86 -11.75 -43.49
CA ASP A 248 -1.21 -13.15 -43.53
C ASP A 248 -2.70 -13.39 -43.15
N ILE A 249 -3.53 -13.51 -44.16
CA ILE A 249 -4.99 -13.75 -44.04
C ILE A 249 -5.27 -15.04 -43.27
N LYS A 250 -4.53 -16.13 -43.53
CA LYS A 250 -4.77 -17.41 -42.87
C LYS A 250 -4.45 -17.34 -41.37
N LYS A 251 -3.42 -16.61 -41.01
CA LYS A 251 -3.08 -16.36 -39.60
C LYS A 251 -4.16 -15.55 -38.91
N LEU A 252 -4.64 -14.50 -39.59
CA LEU A 252 -5.74 -13.66 -39.09
C LEU A 252 -7.00 -14.48 -38.86
N GLU A 253 -7.43 -15.27 -39.84
CA GLU A 253 -8.63 -16.13 -39.73
C GLU A 253 -8.49 -17.12 -38.54
N HIS A 254 -7.34 -17.75 -38.39
CA HIS A 254 -7.08 -18.65 -37.29
C HIS A 254 -7.12 -17.93 -35.93
N GLU A 255 -6.46 -16.78 -35.82
CA GLU A 255 -6.41 -16.01 -34.56
C GLU A 255 -7.80 -15.48 -34.17
N THR A 256 -8.55 -14.89 -35.12
CA THR A 256 -9.89 -14.36 -34.88
C THR A 256 -10.87 -15.47 -34.48
N PHE A 257 -10.77 -16.64 -35.14
CA PHE A 257 -11.56 -17.81 -34.76
C PHE A 257 -11.22 -18.29 -33.34
N ALA A 258 -9.94 -18.39 -32.99
CA ALA A 258 -9.50 -18.83 -31.67
C ALA A 258 -9.95 -17.84 -30.58
N TYR A 259 -9.77 -16.52 -30.81
CA TYR A 259 -10.23 -15.50 -29.88
C TYR A 259 -11.74 -15.51 -29.71
N SER A 260 -12.50 -15.66 -30.80
CA SER A 260 -13.98 -15.77 -30.75
C SER A 260 -14.43 -16.95 -29.87
N CYS A 261 -13.84 -18.12 -30.04
CA CYS A 261 -14.16 -19.30 -29.23
C CYS A 261 -13.92 -19.02 -27.74
N ILE A 262 -12.83 -18.36 -27.38
CA ILE A 262 -12.55 -18.03 -25.99
C ILE A 262 -13.50 -16.95 -25.45
N MET A 263 -13.78 -15.90 -26.22
CA MET A 263 -14.76 -14.86 -25.83
C MET A 263 -16.14 -15.48 -25.60
N LEU A 264 -16.60 -16.34 -26.51
CA LEU A 264 -17.87 -17.05 -26.39
C LEU A 264 -17.89 -18.01 -25.19
N ALA A 265 -16.75 -18.59 -24.81
CA ALA A 265 -16.65 -19.46 -23.63
C ALA A 265 -16.65 -18.67 -22.31
N THR A 266 -16.06 -17.46 -22.30
CA THR A 266 -15.79 -16.69 -21.08
C THR A 266 -16.80 -15.58 -20.81
N ILE A 267 -17.64 -15.24 -21.77
CA ILE A 267 -18.71 -14.26 -21.62
C ILE A 267 -20.03 -15.01 -21.72
N ASP A 268 -20.72 -15.23 -20.57
CA ASP A 268 -21.78 -16.25 -20.48
C ASP A 268 -22.97 -15.97 -21.40
N ASN A 269 -23.40 -14.69 -21.56
CA ASN A 269 -24.53 -14.35 -22.42
C ASN A 269 -24.15 -13.96 -23.86
N LEU A 270 -22.87 -14.00 -24.24
CA LEU A 270 -22.43 -13.69 -25.60
C LEU A 270 -22.76 -14.85 -26.55
N GLY A 271 -23.44 -14.59 -27.64
CA GLY A 271 -23.85 -15.61 -28.61
C GLY A 271 -23.11 -15.52 -29.94
N GLU A 272 -22.54 -14.35 -30.28
CA GLU A 272 -21.88 -14.13 -31.56
C GLU A 272 -20.73 -13.12 -31.42
N VAL A 273 -19.60 -13.39 -32.10
CA VAL A 273 -18.47 -12.48 -32.24
C VAL A 273 -18.20 -12.25 -33.70
N SER A 274 -18.14 -10.99 -34.12
CA SER A 274 -17.85 -10.60 -35.49
C SER A 274 -16.59 -9.72 -35.54
N TRP A 275 -15.76 -9.97 -36.56
CA TRP A 275 -14.53 -9.26 -36.83
C TRP A 275 -14.64 -8.54 -38.16
N ASN A 276 -14.59 -7.21 -38.14
CA ASN A 276 -14.59 -6.40 -39.35
C ASN A 276 -13.18 -5.85 -39.58
N TYR A 277 -12.61 -6.16 -40.73
CA TYR A 277 -11.25 -5.81 -41.09
C TYR A 277 -11.11 -5.51 -42.58
N ASN A 278 -10.14 -4.67 -42.93
CA ASN A 278 -9.85 -4.28 -44.32
C ASN A 278 -8.60 -5.03 -44.80
N ILE A 279 -8.72 -5.71 -45.93
CA ILE A 279 -7.59 -6.36 -46.60
C ILE A 279 -7.53 -5.84 -48.07
N GLY A 280 -6.43 -5.18 -48.43
CA GLY A 280 -6.22 -4.69 -49.78
C GLY A 280 -7.25 -3.67 -50.26
N GLY A 281 -7.92 -2.99 -49.34
CA GLY A 281 -8.99 -2.02 -49.65
C GLY A 281 -10.42 -2.59 -49.60
N GLU A 282 -10.57 -3.91 -49.42
CA GLU A 282 -11.88 -4.55 -49.29
C GLU A 282 -12.23 -4.84 -47.83
N TYR A 283 -13.47 -4.52 -47.47
CA TYR A 283 -14.00 -4.83 -46.12
C TYR A 283 -14.46 -6.28 -46.07
N ASN A 284 -13.97 -6.98 -45.09
CA ASN A 284 -14.33 -8.37 -44.79
C ASN A 284 -14.92 -8.48 -43.40
N ILE A 285 -15.93 -9.35 -43.24
CA ILE A 285 -16.53 -9.67 -41.94
C ILE A 285 -16.41 -11.18 -41.73
N SER A 286 -15.73 -11.54 -40.66
CA SER A 286 -15.68 -12.92 -40.17
C SER A 286 -16.53 -13.06 -38.92
N THR A 287 -17.41 -14.04 -38.88
CA THR A 287 -18.37 -14.21 -37.76
C THR A 287 -18.28 -15.62 -37.21
N VAL A 288 -18.22 -15.72 -35.88
CA VAL A 288 -18.24 -17.00 -35.13
C VAL A 288 -19.41 -16.96 -34.16
N THR A 289 -20.32 -17.92 -34.31
CA THR A 289 -21.44 -18.10 -33.38
C THR A 289 -21.08 -19.11 -32.29
N ALA A 290 -21.87 -19.09 -31.19
CA ALA A 290 -21.73 -20.09 -30.12
C ALA A 290 -21.93 -21.52 -30.64
N GLU A 291 -22.77 -21.72 -31.66
CA GLU A 291 -22.94 -23.00 -32.32
C GLU A 291 -21.67 -23.48 -33.06
N ILE A 292 -21.08 -22.62 -33.89
CA ILE A 292 -19.83 -22.92 -34.61
C ILE A 292 -18.71 -23.25 -33.61
N ALA A 293 -18.59 -22.46 -32.54
CA ALA A 293 -17.58 -22.66 -31.50
C ALA A 293 -17.84 -23.98 -30.72
N SER A 294 -19.11 -24.31 -30.46
CA SER A 294 -19.48 -25.55 -29.78
C SER A 294 -19.19 -26.78 -30.63
N ASN A 295 -19.48 -26.74 -31.94
CA ASN A 295 -19.14 -27.77 -32.89
C ASN A 295 -17.63 -28.04 -32.96
N PHE A 296 -16.84 -26.97 -32.99
CA PHE A 296 -15.38 -27.10 -32.92
C PHE A 296 -14.94 -27.71 -31.58
N ALA A 297 -15.48 -27.22 -30.45
CA ALA A 297 -15.14 -27.73 -29.12
C ALA A 297 -15.54 -29.18 -28.89
N GLY A 298 -16.60 -29.67 -29.58
CA GLY A 298 -17.21 -30.98 -29.40
C GLY A 298 -18.16 -31.03 -28.19
N LYS A 299 -18.49 -29.85 -27.64
CA LYS A 299 -19.44 -29.66 -26.52
C LYS A 299 -19.86 -28.20 -26.48
N ASP A 300 -20.91 -27.90 -25.71
CA ASP A 300 -21.34 -26.52 -25.48
C ASP A 300 -20.16 -25.65 -25.09
N ILE A 301 -19.94 -24.57 -25.85
CA ILE A 301 -18.80 -23.64 -25.65
C ILE A 301 -18.80 -23.05 -24.25
N LYS A 302 -19.98 -22.79 -23.66
CA LYS A 302 -20.09 -22.24 -22.29
C LYS A 302 -19.54 -23.18 -21.23
N LYS A 303 -19.57 -24.50 -21.49
CA LYS A 303 -18.97 -25.51 -20.60
C LYS A 303 -17.44 -25.54 -20.69
N CYS A 304 -16.84 -24.93 -21.70
CA CYS A 304 -15.39 -24.89 -21.86
C CYS A 304 -14.68 -23.89 -20.94
N ALA A 305 -15.40 -23.05 -20.20
CA ALA A 305 -14.86 -22.16 -19.19
C ALA A 305 -15.52 -22.31 -17.82
N THR A 306 -16.03 -23.51 -17.50
CA THR A 306 -16.57 -23.83 -16.16
C THR A 306 -15.46 -23.98 -15.11
N SER A 307 -14.25 -24.31 -15.53
CA SER A 307 -13.03 -24.30 -14.72
C SER A 307 -11.84 -23.81 -15.54
N SER A 308 -10.75 -23.46 -14.87
CA SER A 308 -9.52 -23.03 -15.56
C SER A 308 -8.87 -24.18 -16.33
N ASP A 309 -9.02 -25.43 -15.88
CA ASP A 309 -8.55 -26.62 -16.58
C ASP A 309 -9.34 -26.86 -17.87
N GLU A 310 -10.67 -26.71 -17.85
CA GLU A 310 -11.49 -26.82 -19.06
C GLU A 310 -11.17 -25.73 -20.08
N LEU A 311 -10.94 -24.49 -19.63
CA LEU A 311 -10.48 -23.39 -20.49
C LEU A 311 -9.10 -23.68 -21.09
N LYS A 312 -8.18 -24.23 -20.32
CA LYS A 312 -6.86 -24.67 -20.78
C LYS A 312 -7.00 -25.70 -21.92
N LYS A 313 -7.86 -26.71 -21.75
CA LYS A 313 -8.10 -27.74 -22.78
C LYS A 313 -8.61 -27.12 -24.09
N LEU A 314 -9.53 -26.16 -24.01
CA LEU A 314 -10.00 -25.41 -25.17
C LEU A 314 -8.86 -24.63 -25.83
N MET A 315 -8.06 -23.88 -25.05
CA MET A 315 -6.94 -23.08 -25.58
C MET A 315 -5.86 -23.96 -26.21
N VAL A 316 -5.60 -25.14 -25.69
CA VAL A 316 -4.68 -26.12 -26.32
C VAL A 316 -5.26 -26.62 -27.64
N LYS A 317 -6.55 -26.96 -27.69
CA LYS A 317 -7.25 -27.42 -28.92
C LYS A 317 -7.23 -26.34 -30.02
N LEU A 318 -7.29 -25.06 -29.64
CA LEU A 318 -7.19 -23.91 -30.54
C LEU A 318 -5.75 -23.59 -30.97
N GLY A 319 -4.74 -24.36 -30.53
CA GLY A 319 -3.34 -24.12 -30.86
C GLY A 319 -2.69 -22.91 -30.16
N MET A 320 -3.35 -22.34 -29.14
CA MET A 320 -2.84 -21.19 -28.40
C MET A 320 -1.74 -21.56 -27.41
N TYR A 321 -1.57 -22.85 -27.12
CA TYR A 321 -0.52 -23.45 -26.31
C TYR A 321 0.01 -24.73 -27.00
N ARG A 322 1.30 -24.90 -26.91
CA ARG A 322 1.98 -26.14 -27.27
C ARG A 322 2.57 -26.81 -26.03
#